data_199ede491e48cc3469c4dc278147b06e
#
_entry.id   199ede491e48cc3469c4dc278147b06e
#
_cell.length_a   1.000
_cell.length_b   1.000
_cell.length_c   1.000
_cell.angle_alpha   90.00
_cell.angle_beta   90.00
_cell.angle_gamma   90.00
#
_symmetry.space_group_name_H-M   'P 1'
#
loop_
_entity.id
_entity.type
_entity.pdbx_description
1 polymer ?
#
loop_
_entity_poly.entity_id
_entity_poly.type
_entity_poly.pdbx_seq_one_letter_code
_entity_poly.pdbx_strand_id
1 'polypeptide(L)'
;MSDQSDIPASTGRIGQWFHRRGWADLTIATPYVWLLIFFFVPFLIVVAMSFATRTPTSPPFSFGRADGLLDWRNFARLFQDDLYIRALLTSVKNAAMATLLCLLVGYPMALGLTRVSSSVRNILLMLVILPFWTSFLLRVYAWMGLMGTNSWFNRMMTGIWNSMTPDDWAVRSIQMMNTNFAVVLVTVYSYLPFMILPLYANLEKLDLTLNEAAMDLGSRPFRVFLDVTLPLSVPGIIAGGLLVFIPACGELIIPGLVGNPSQPMIGRVIADEFGSARDWPMAAAVAVALLILMVGPMMIYAHYDAKAQEKKAMEP
;
A
#
# COMPACT_ATOMS: atom_id res chain seq x y z
N MET A 1 41.01 -22.28 64.82
CA MET A 1 40.58 -23.48 64.18
C MET A 1 39.28 -23.09 63.51
N SER A 2 39.25 -22.41 62.34
CA SER A 2 39.45 -22.82 60.96
C SER A 2 38.49 -23.91 60.56
N ASP A 3 37.44 -23.53 59.87
CA ASP A 3 36.96 -24.35 58.80
C ASP A 3 36.47 -23.44 57.70
N GLN A 4 37.34 -23.25 56.72
CA GLN A 4 37.04 -22.72 55.39
C GLN A 4 37.07 -23.91 54.44
N SER A 5 35.97 -24.49 54.15
CA SER A 5 35.93 -25.39 53.02
C SER A 5 34.55 -25.29 52.31
N ASP A 6 34.66 -25.16 51.01
CA ASP A 6 33.72 -25.48 50.00
C ASP A 6 32.79 -24.34 49.50
N ILE A 7 33.43 -23.45 48.79
CA ILE A 7 32.75 -22.79 47.68
C ILE A 7 32.89 -23.69 46.44
N PRO A 8 31.82 -24.28 45.88
CA PRO A 8 31.92 -24.98 44.61
C PRO A 8 32.14 -23.94 43.51
N ALA A 9 33.32 -24.04 42.94
CA ALA A 9 33.76 -23.26 41.81
C ALA A 9 32.92 -23.57 40.56
N SER A 10 32.65 -22.53 39.78
CA SER A 10 32.52 -22.54 38.32
C SER A 10 31.40 -23.36 37.63
N THR A 11 30.18 -23.24 38.06
CA THR A 11 29.05 -23.58 37.18
C THR A 11 28.28 -22.32 36.70
N GLY A 12 28.94 -21.21 36.53
CA GLY A 12 28.16 -19.97 36.43
C GLY A 12 28.13 -19.30 35.06
N ARG A 13 29.24 -19.05 34.46
CA ARG A 13 29.27 -18.06 33.37
C ARG A 13 28.82 -18.61 32.02
N ILE A 14 29.14 -19.84 31.69
CA ILE A 14 28.76 -20.46 30.42
C ILE A 14 27.31 -20.93 30.47
N GLY A 15 26.82 -21.52 31.55
CA GLY A 15 25.42 -21.94 31.71
C GLY A 15 24.45 -20.76 31.76
N GLN A 16 24.83 -19.66 32.44
CA GLN A 16 24.02 -18.43 32.45
C GLN A 16 24.02 -17.72 31.08
N TRP A 17 25.09 -17.82 30.28
CA TRP A 17 25.18 -17.27 28.96
C TRP A 17 24.31 -18.05 27.96
N PHE A 18 24.28 -19.38 28.03
CA PHE A 18 23.40 -20.25 27.27
C PHE A 18 21.93 -20.08 27.67
N HIS A 19 21.66 -19.94 28.97
CA HIS A 19 20.27 -19.76 29.45
C HIS A 19 19.70 -18.38 29.07
N ARG A 20 20.49 -17.32 29.18
CA ARG A 20 20.08 -15.96 28.70
C ARG A 20 19.91 -15.88 27.17
N ARG A 21 20.80 -16.55 26.42
CA ARG A 21 20.70 -16.62 24.98
C ARG A 21 19.45 -17.41 24.52
N GLY A 22 19.23 -18.57 25.11
CA GLY A 22 18.08 -19.42 24.77
C GLY A 22 16.72 -18.73 24.96
N TRP A 23 16.54 -17.96 26.02
CA TRP A 23 15.31 -17.22 26.24
C TRP A 23 15.20 -16.00 25.28
N ALA A 24 16.28 -15.29 25.02
CA ALA A 24 16.30 -14.20 24.06
C ALA A 24 16.03 -14.72 22.65
N ASP A 25 16.65 -15.82 22.24
CA ASP A 25 16.45 -16.45 20.94
C ASP A 25 15.02 -16.97 20.79
N LEU A 26 14.42 -17.53 21.84
CA LEU A 26 13.03 -17.98 21.85
C LEU A 26 12.06 -16.78 21.70
N THR A 27 12.31 -15.68 22.41
CA THR A 27 11.50 -14.46 22.34
C THR A 27 11.56 -13.84 20.94
N ILE A 28 12.75 -13.84 20.32
CA ILE A 28 12.93 -13.36 18.94
C ILE A 28 12.33 -14.34 17.95
N ALA A 29 12.51 -15.66 18.12
CA ALA A 29 12.01 -16.67 17.20
C ALA A 29 10.47 -16.75 17.14
N THR A 30 9.78 -16.47 18.24
CA THR A 30 8.31 -16.58 18.32
C THR A 30 7.58 -15.80 17.24
N PRO A 31 7.81 -14.48 17.02
CA PRO A 31 7.14 -13.75 15.94
C PRO A 31 7.55 -14.24 14.55
N TYR A 32 8.81 -14.68 14.37
CA TYR A 32 9.23 -15.21 13.06
C TYR A 32 8.58 -16.56 12.74
N VAL A 33 8.48 -17.47 13.72
CA VAL A 33 7.78 -18.76 13.57
C VAL A 33 6.30 -18.53 13.29
N TRP A 34 5.68 -17.58 13.99
CA TRP A 34 4.29 -17.18 13.74
C TRP A 34 4.09 -16.70 12.28
N LEU A 35 4.93 -15.78 11.83
CA LEU A 35 4.88 -15.26 10.44
C LEU A 35 5.14 -16.38 9.43
N LEU A 36 6.08 -17.29 9.71
CA LEU A 36 6.38 -18.40 8.81
C LEU A 36 5.18 -19.35 8.68
N ILE A 37 4.52 -19.70 9.79
CA ILE A 37 3.39 -20.61 9.76
C ILE A 37 2.14 -19.95 9.14
N PHE A 38 1.78 -18.76 9.60
CA PHE A 38 0.49 -18.14 9.25
C PHE A 38 0.53 -17.25 8.01
N PHE A 39 1.68 -16.84 7.57
CA PHE A 39 1.84 -16.04 6.36
C PHE A 39 2.54 -16.84 5.24
N PHE A 40 3.71 -17.38 5.52
CA PHE A 40 4.54 -17.99 4.48
C PHE A 40 3.98 -19.33 3.98
N VAL A 41 3.45 -20.19 4.88
CA VAL A 41 2.85 -21.47 4.47
C VAL A 41 1.61 -21.26 3.59
N PRO A 42 0.59 -20.44 3.94
CA PRO A 42 -0.50 -20.11 3.03
C PRO A 42 -0.04 -19.50 1.70
N PHE A 43 0.98 -18.64 1.75
CA PHE A 43 1.58 -18.08 0.54
C PHE A 43 2.18 -19.16 -0.37
N LEU A 44 2.92 -20.11 0.18
CA LEU A 44 3.46 -21.25 -0.60
C LEU A 44 2.35 -22.11 -1.19
N ILE A 45 1.21 -22.25 -0.52
CA ILE A 45 0.05 -22.95 -1.07
C ILE A 45 -0.48 -22.21 -2.29
N VAL A 46 -0.60 -20.90 -2.25
CA VAL A 46 -1.02 -20.08 -3.41
C VAL A 46 -0.02 -20.21 -4.56
N VAL A 47 1.29 -20.14 -4.26
CA VAL A 47 2.33 -20.37 -5.28
C VAL A 47 2.24 -21.76 -5.88
N ALA A 48 2.05 -22.80 -5.06
CA ALA A 48 1.87 -24.15 -5.57
C ALA A 48 0.59 -24.27 -6.43
N MET A 49 -0.53 -23.67 -5.99
CA MET A 49 -1.78 -23.66 -6.75
C MET A 49 -1.64 -22.97 -8.12
N SER A 50 -0.77 -21.97 -8.26
CA SER A 50 -0.56 -21.30 -9.55
C SER A 50 -0.04 -22.22 -10.66
N PHE A 51 0.57 -23.34 -10.27
CA PHE A 51 1.05 -24.39 -11.17
C PHE A 51 0.11 -25.62 -11.26
N ALA A 52 -1.06 -25.55 -10.62
CA ALA A 52 -2.05 -26.62 -10.69
C ALA A 52 -2.91 -26.51 -11.96
N THR A 53 -3.61 -27.59 -12.30
CA THR A 53 -4.60 -27.61 -13.39
C THR A 53 -6.00 -27.44 -12.83
N ARG A 54 -6.85 -26.69 -13.54
CA ARG A 54 -8.25 -26.55 -13.22
C ARG A 54 -8.98 -27.89 -13.43
N THR A 55 -9.83 -28.27 -12.47
CA THR A 55 -10.68 -29.45 -12.54
C THR A 55 -12.13 -29.12 -12.18
N PRO A 56 -13.14 -29.87 -12.68
CA PRO A 56 -14.54 -29.66 -12.31
C PRO A 56 -14.88 -30.20 -10.92
N THR A 57 -13.92 -30.75 -10.20
CA THR A 57 -14.07 -31.36 -8.88
C THR A 57 -14.12 -30.32 -7.74
N SER A 58 -14.27 -30.74 -6.51
CA SER A 58 -14.12 -29.93 -5.31
C SER A 58 -13.04 -30.55 -4.42
N PRO A 59 -11.90 -29.86 -4.22
CA PRO A 59 -11.51 -28.52 -4.72
C PRO A 59 -11.31 -28.48 -6.24
N PRO A 60 -11.46 -27.30 -6.90
CA PRO A 60 -11.45 -27.17 -8.35
C PRO A 60 -10.03 -27.12 -8.94
N PHE A 61 -9.11 -27.88 -8.40
CA PHE A 61 -7.74 -27.99 -8.89
C PHE A 61 -7.15 -29.37 -8.61
N SER A 62 -6.18 -29.77 -9.39
CA SER A 62 -5.37 -30.98 -9.14
C SER A 62 -3.90 -30.69 -9.43
N PHE A 63 -3.04 -31.36 -8.65
CA PHE A 63 -1.61 -31.43 -8.92
C PHE A 63 -1.28 -32.69 -9.70
N GLY A 64 -0.37 -32.59 -10.64
CA GLY A 64 0.11 -33.73 -11.44
C GLY A 64 -0.74 -33.94 -12.70
N ARG A 65 -0.11 -33.76 -13.82
CA ARG A 65 -0.56 -34.13 -15.15
C ARG A 65 0.40 -35.16 -15.75
N ALA A 66 -0.03 -35.83 -16.79
CA ALA A 66 0.80 -36.81 -17.53
C ALA A 66 2.15 -36.21 -18.00
N ASP A 67 2.25 -34.88 -18.12
CA ASP A 67 3.41 -34.17 -18.67
C ASP A 67 4.33 -33.53 -17.61
N GLY A 68 4.04 -33.68 -16.28
CA GLY A 68 4.87 -33.10 -15.20
C GLY A 68 4.12 -32.59 -13.99
N LEU A 69 4.87 -32.23 -12.92
CA LEU A 69 4.35 -31.73 -11.65
C LEU A 69 3.91 -30.25 -11.71
N LEU A 70 4.41 -29.47 -12.67
CA LEU A 70 4.20 -28.03 -12.76
C LEU A 70 3.57 -27.67 -14.11
N ASP A 71 2.40 -27.03 -14.07
CA ASP A 71 1.71 -26.53 -15.26
C ASP A 71 1.94 -25.03 -15.46
N TRP A 72 2.73 -24.64 -16.43
CA TRP A 72 3.02 -23.25 -16.77
C TRP A 72 1.94 -22.57 -17.64
N ARG A 73 0.89 -23.30 -18.03
CA ARG A 73 -0.16 -22.78 -18.91
C ARG A 73 -0.91 -21.60 -18.32
N ASN A 74 -1.10 -21.58 -17.00
CA ASN A 74 -1.75 -20.45 -16.32
C ASN A 74 -0.95 -19.14 -16.53
N PHE A 75 0.37 -19.21 -16.42
CA PHE A 75 1.24 -18.07 -16.70
C PHE A 75 1.28 -17.70 -18.18
N ALA A 76 1.29 -18.69 -19.09
CA ALA A 76 1.21 -18.44 -20.53
C ALA A 76 -0.12 -17.76 -20.89
N ARG A 77 -1.25 -18.23 -20.36
CA ARG A 77 -2.58 -17.64 -20.54
C ARG A 77 -2.65 -16.20 -20.02
N LEU A 78 -1.98 -15.90 -18.90
CA LEU A 78 -1.91 -14.54 -18.35
C LEU A 78 -1.34 -13.53 -19.34
N PHE A 79 -0.37 -13.94 -20.17
CA PHE A 79 0.24 -13.08 -21.19
C PHE A 79 -0.46 -13.13 -22.55
N GLN A 80 -1.25 -14.17 -22.83
CA GLN A 80 -1.98 -14.33 -24.08
C GLN A 80 -3.36 -13.68 -24.08
N ASP A 81 -3.99 -13.58 -22.91
CA ASP A 81 -5.32 -13.02 -22.76
C ASP A 81 -5.23 -11.52 -22.37
N ASP A 82 -5.71 -10.69 -23.26
CA ASP A 82 -5.78 -9.23 -23.12
C ASP A 82 -6.46 -8.79 -21.82
N LEU A 83 -7.37 -9.58 -21.25
CA LEU A 83 -8.10 -9.25 -20.02
C LEU A 83 -7.15 -8.99 -18.86
N TYR A 84 -6.20 -9.92 -18.63
CA TYR A 84 -5.30 -9.82 -17.46
C TYR A 84 -4.31 -8.69 -17.60
N ILE A 85 -3.75 -8.49 -18.81
CA ILE A 85 -2.81 -7.39 -19.07
C ILE A 85 -3.51 -6.05 -18.91
N ARG A 86 -4.71 -5.88 -19.50
CA ARG A 86 -5.49 -4.65 -19.37
C ARG A 86 -5.90 -4.37 -17.93
N ALA A 87 -6.35 -5.40 -17.20
CA ALA A 87 -6.70 -5.27 -15.79
C ALA A 87 -5.49 -4.86 -14.93
N LEU A 88 -4.31 -5.43 -15.19
CA LEU A 88 -3.07 -5.09 -14.52
C LEU A 88 -2.67 -3.63 -14.79
N LEU A 89 -2.67 -3.23 -16.07
CA LEU A 89 -2.36 -1.84 -16.47
C LEU A 89 -3.36 -0.84 -15.88
N THR A 90 -4.65 -1.19 -15.86
CA THR A 90 -5.69 -0.36 -15.24
C THR A 90 -5.44 -0.21 -13.74
N SER A 91 -5.07 -1.29 -13.05
CA SER A 91 -4.74 -1.26 -11.61
C SER A 91 -3.52 -0.38 -11.34
N VAL A 92 -2.43 -0.59 -12.05
CA VAL A 92 -1.20 0.22 -11.89
C VAL A 92 -1.47 1.69 -12.18
N LYS A 93 -2.20 2.00 -13.25
CA LYS A 93 -2.58 3.38 -13.62
C LYS A 93 -3.42 4.04 -12.54
N ASN A 94 -4.48 3.38 -12.07
CA ASN A 94 -5.38 3.94 -11.05
C ASN A 94 -4.66 4.08 -9.70
N ALA A 95 -3.83 3.10 -9.31
CA ALA A 95 -3.03 3.16 -8.10
C ALA A 95 -1.98 4.29 -8.16
N ALA A 96 -1.28 4.45 -9.28
CA ALA A 96 -0.31 5.53 -9.47
C ALA A 96 -1.00 6.90 -9.43
N MET A 97 -2.15 7.05 -10.09
CA MET A 97 -2.92 8.29 -10.06
C MET A 97 -3.43 8.60 -8.66
N ALA A 98 -3.97 7.60 -7.94
CA ALA A 98 -4.40 7.77 -6.56
C ALA A 98 -3.24 8.14 -5.63
N THR A 99 -2.08 7.49 -5.78
CA THR A 99 -0.87 7.79 -5.00
C THR A 99 -0.37 9.21 -5.25
N LEU A 100 -0.34 9.65 -6.52
CA LEU A 100 0.04 11.01 -6.89
C LEU A 100 -0.91 12.05 -6.29
N LEU A 101 -2.23 11.82 -6.37
CA LEU A 101 -3.22 12.69 -5.78
C LEU A 101 -3.16 12.69 -4.24
N CYS A 102 -2.94 11.53 -3.62
CA CYS A 102 -2.69 11.44 -2.18
C CYS A 102 -1.45 12.24 -1.77
N LEU A 103 -0.38 12.20 -2.57
CA LEU A 103 0.83 13.00 -2.33
C LEU A 103 0.53 14.49 -2.49
N LEU A 104 -0.15 14.88 -3.56
CA LEU A 104 -0.47 16.29 -3.84
C LEU A 104 -1.31 16.93 -2.74
N VAL A 105 -2.28 16.19 -2.17
CA VAL A 105 -3.14 16.65 -1.08
C VAL A 105 -2.45 16.42 0.29
N GLY A 106 -1.85 15.26 0.48
CA GLY A 106 -1.26 14.84 1.74
C GLY A 106 0.01 15.62 2.12
N TYR A 107 0.83 16.01 1.12
CA TYR A 107 2.07 16.74 1.39
C TYR A 107 1.81 18.12 2.04
N PRO A 108 0.96 19.00 1.48
CA PRO A 108 0.59 20.25 2.14
C PRO A 108 -0.04 20.05 3.52
N MET A 109 -0.87 19.02 3.68
CA MET A 109 -1.47 18.69 4.97
C MET A 109 -0.39 18.27 5.99
N ALA A 110 0.52 17.37 5.64
CA ALA A 110 1.61 16.92 6.48
C ALA A 110 2.54 18.09 6.87
N LEU A 111 2.89 18.95 5.91
CA LEU A 111 3.70 20.15 6.14
C LEU A 111 2.96 21.15 7.05
N GLY A 112 1.66 21.32 6.88
CA GLY A 112 0.83 22.15 7.75
C GLY A 112 0.82 21.64 9.20
N LEU A 113 0.76 20.34 9.40
CA LEU A 113 0.81 19.69 10.71
C LEU A 113 2.11 19.98 11.47
N THR A 114 3.24 20.15 10.80
CA THR A 114 4.51 20.48 11.46
C THR A 114 4.60 21.95 11.92
N ARG A 115 3.73 22.82 11.40
CA ARG A 115 3.76 24.27 11.66
C ARG A 115 2.77 24.75 12.71
N VAL A 116 1.86 23.86 13.16
CA VAL A 116 0.86 24.22 14.19
C VAL A 116 1.32 23.83 15.59
N SER A 117 0.70 24.45 16.62
CA SER A 117 0.99 24.10 18.00
C SER A 117 0.68 22.64 18.32
N SER A 118 1.35 22.07 19.31
CA SER A 118 1.21 20.65 19.69
C SER A 118 -0.24 20.24 19.99
N SER A 119 -1.01 21.12 20.66
CA SER A 119 -2.41 20.84 20.96
C SER A 119 -3.29 20.76 19.71
N VAL A 120 -3.14 21.70 18.78
CA VAL A 120 -3.87 21.69 17.50
C VAL A 120 -3.43 20.53 16.63
N ARG A 121 -2.14 20.24 16.59
CA ARG A 121 -1.57 19.13 15.84
C ARG A 121 -2.16 17.79 16.27
N ASN A 122 -2.26 17.51 17.57
CA ASN A 122 -2.83 16.28 18.08
C ASN A 122 -4.31 16.10 17.64
N ILE A 123 -5.09 17.18 17.68
CA ILE A 123 -6.48 17.18 17.21
C ILE A 123 -6.53 16.90 15.71
N LEU A 124 -5.70 17.57 14.91
CA LEU A 124 -5.66 17.36 13.46
C LEU A 124 -5.21 15.95 13.08
N LEU A 125 -4.21 15.38 13.76
CA LEU A 125 -3.80 13.98 13.56
C LEU A 125 -4.93 13.01 13.91
N MET A 126 -5.68 13.27 15.01
CA MET A 126 -6.85 12.49 15.35
C MET A 126 -7.92 12.57 14.26
N LEU A 127 -8.16 13.75 13.69
CA LEU A 127 -9.12 13.93 12.58
C LEU A 127 -8.68 13.20 11.30
N VAL A 128 -7.38 13.16 11.00
CA VAL A 128 -6.84 12.39 9.87
C VAL A 128 -7.10 10.89 10.06
N ILE A 129 -7.02 10.37 11.27
CA ILE A 129 -7.22 8.95 11.58
C ILE A 129 -8.71 8.61 11.76
N LEU A 130 -9.55 9.60 12.11
CA LEU A 130 -10.98 9.40 12.41
C LEU A 130 -11.73 8.54 11.37
N PRO A 131 -11.53 8.68 10.04
CA PRO A 131 -12.19 7.84 9.05
C PRO A 131 -11.96 6.34 9.25
N PHE A 132 -10.83 5.92 9.85
CA PHE A 132 -10.57 4.49 10.09
C PHE A 132 -11.45 3.87 11.18
N TRP A 133 -12.07 4.66 12.02
CA TRP A 133 -13.00 4.17 13.04
C TRP A 133 -14.35 3.79 12.45
N THR A 134 -14.61 4.18 11.21
CA THR A 134 -15.81 3.77 10.48
C THR A 134 -15.52 2.59 9.55
N SER A 135 -16.52 1.75 9.30
CA SER A 135 -16.40 0.63 8.36
C SER A 135 -15.98 1.11 6.98
N PHE A 136 -15.01 0.42 6.38
CA PHE A 136 -14.56 0.69 5.02
C PHE A 136 -15.70 0.63 4.01
N LEU A 137 -16.54 -0.41 4.08
CA LEU A 137 -17.70 -0.57 3.20
C LEU A 137 -18.71 0.57 3.34
N LEU A 138 -19.01 1.02 4.56
CA LEU A 138 -19.92 2.14 4.78
C LEU A 138 -19.41 3.42 4.11
N ARG A 139 -18.10 3.65 4.13
CA ARG A 139 -17.49 4.79 3.45
C ARG A 139 -17.66 4.71 1.93
N VAL A 140 -17.45 3.53 1.35
CA VAL A 140 -17.65 3.33 -0.10
C VAL A 140 -19.13 3.51 -0.46
N TYR A 141 -20.07 2.97 0.31
CA TYR A 141 -21.52 3.19 0.08
C TYR A 141 -21.93 4.66 0.22
N ALA A 142 -21.34 5.39 1.17
CA ALA A 142 -21.58 6.83 1.29
C ALA A 142 -21.15 7.58 0.01
N TRP A 143 -20.00 7.23 -0.54
CA TRP A 143 -19.53 7.78 -1.83
C TRP A 143 -20.43 7.38 -2.99
N MET A 144 -20.94 6.14 -3.04
CA MET A 144 -21.94 5.73 -4.03
C MET A 144 -23.20 6.61 -3.95
N GLY A 145 -23.69 6.87 -2.74
CA GLY A 145 -24.83 7.76 -2.51
C GLY A 145 -24.56 9.19 -2.99
N LEU A 146 -23.35 9.71 -2.72
CA LEU A 146 -22.96 11.07 -3.15
C LEU A 146 -22.78 11.19 -4.67
N MET A 147 -22.22 10.17 -5.33
CA MET A 147 -21.96 10.17 -6.77
C MET A 147 -23.17 9.77 -7.62
N GLY A 148 -24.25 9.31 -7.00
CA GLY A 148 -25.49 8.93 -7.70
C GLY A 148 -26.05 10.12 -8.49
N THR A 149 -26.64 9.85 -9.66
CA THR A 149 -27.14 10.89 -10.60
C THR A 149 -28.19 11.84 -9.99
N ASN A 150 -28.96 11.34 -9.02
CA ASN A 150 -30.00 12.11 -8.32
C ASN A 150 -29.54 12.71 -7.00
N SER A 151 -28.26 12.56 -6.62
CA SER A 151 -27.73 13.08 -5.37
C SER A 151 -27.66 14.61 -5.39
N TRP A 152 -27.74 15.22 -4.21
CA TRP A 152 -27.56 16.67 -4.07
C TRP A 152 -26.16 17.10 -4.52
N PHE A 153 -25.12 16.28 -4.23
CA PHE A 153 -23.74 16.54 -4.61
C PHE A 153 -23.56 16.53 -6.14
N ASN A 154 -24.12 15.51 -6.82
CA ASN A 154 -24.06 15.45 -8.29
C ASN A 154 -24.78 16.64 -8.92
N ARG A 155 -25.96 17.00 -8.42
CA ARG A 155 -26.70 18.19 -8.90
C ARG A 155 -25.91 19.49 -8.73
N MET A 156 -25.23 19.64 -7.58
CA MET A 156 -24.37 20.81 -7.31
C MET A 156 -23.20 20.85 -8.31
N MET A 157 -22.49 19.73 -8.48
CA MET A 157 -21.38 19.65 -9.44
C MET A 157 -21.82 19.87 -10.88
N THR A 158 -22.98 19.33 -11.26
CA THR A 158 -23.59 19.56 -12.59
C THR A 158 -23.96 21.04 -12.78
N GLY A 159 -24.51 21.69 -11.77
CA GLY A 159 -24.79 23.13 -11.79
C GLY A 159 -23.54 23.98 -11.99
N ILE A 160 -22.47 23.67 -11.24
CA ILE A 160 -21.17 24.35 -11.40
C ILE A 160 -20.62 24.12 -12.81
N TRP A 161 -20.64 22.87 -13.30
CA TRP A 161 -20.21 22.55 -14.66
C TRP A 161 -20.95 23.36 -15.70
N ASN A 162 -22.29 23.36 -15.67
CA ASN A 162 -23.11 24.05 -16.62
C ASN A 162 -22.99 25.60 -16.54
N SER A 163 -22.61 26.14 -15.38
CA SER A 163 -22.33 27.57 -15.24
C SER A 163 -20.96 28.00 -15.79
N MET A 164 -20.02 27.05 -15.93
CA MET A 164 -18.68 27.31 -16.44
C MET A 164 -18.48 26.94 -17.90
N THR A 165 -19.42 26.19 -18.48
CA THR A 165 -19.33 25.68 -19.85
C THR A 165 -20.40 26.35 -20.74
N PRO A 166 -20.15 26.50 -22.06
CA PRO A 166 -21.16 26.95 -23.02
C PRO A 166 -22.38 26.03 -23.02
N ASP A 167 -23.55 26.59 -23.41
CA ASP A 167 -24.82 25.86 -23.42
C ASP A 167 -24.78 24.57 -24.26
N ASP A 168 -23.97 24.52 -25.31
CA ASP A 168 -23.79 23.33 -26.15
C ASP A 168 -23.12 22.15 -25.40
N TRP A 169 -22.47 22.41 -24.29
CA TRP A 169 -21.77 21.41 -23.43
C TRP A 169 -22.52 21.15 -22.14
N ALA A 170 -23.68 21.77 -21.97
CA ALA A 170 -24.52 21.56 -20.81
C ALA A 170 -24.99 20.11 -20.71
N VAL A 171 -24.84 19.50 -19.53
CA VAL A 171 -25.27 18.13 -19.28
C VAL A 171 -26.39 18.10 -18.25
N ARG A 172 -27.29 17.12 -18.38
CA ARG A 172 -28.37 16.92 -17.41
C ARG A 172 -27.86 16.42 -16.06
N SER A 173 -26.79 15.63 -16.07
CA SER A 173 -26.14 15.07 -14.88
C SER A 173 -24.75 14.59 -15.28
N ILE A 174 -23.76 14.83 -14.42
CA ILE A 174 -22.41 14.31 -14.62
C ILE A 174 -22.42 12.83 -14.25
N GLN A 175 -21.94 11.97 -15.16
CA GLN A 175 -21.78 10.56 -14.85
C GLN A 175 -20.51 10.35 -14.02
N MET A 176 -20.65 10.30 -12.70
CA MET A 176 -19.54 10.03 -11.77
C MET A 176 -19.38 8.53 -11.51
N MET A 177 -20.49 7.81 -11.30
CA MET A 177 -20.50 6.37 -11.04
C MET A 177 -20.08 5.54 -12.25
N ASN A 178 -19.52 4.38 -11.98
CA ASN A 178 -19.01 3.43 -12.99
C ASN A 178 -17.90 4.03 -13.88
N THR A 179 -17.03 4.84 -13.27
CA THR A 179 -15.91 5.49 -13.96
C THR A 179 -14.60 5.27 -13.21
N ASN A 180 -13.48 5.42 -13.93
CA ASN A 180 -12.15 5.43 -13.29
C ASN A 180 -11.98 6.63 -12.36
N PHE A 181 -12.67 7.74 -12.63
CA PHE A 181 -12.69 8.90 -11.73
C PHE A 181 -13.25 8.53 -10.36
N ALA A 182 -14.38 7.81 -10.30
CA ALA A 182 -14.97 7.37 -9.04
C ALA A 182 -14.01 6.45 -8.27
N VAL A 183 -13.37 5.51 -8.95
CA VAL A 183 -12.37 4.61 -8.34
C VAL A 183 -11.24 5.42 -7.72
N VAL A 184 -10.63 6.31 -8.49
CA VAL A 184 -9.50 7.12 -8.01
C VAL A 184 -9.91 8.02 -6.86
N LEU A 185 -11.06 8.71 -6.95
CA LEU A 185 -11.57 9.60 -5.91
C LEU A 185 -11.78 8.87 -4.58
N VAL A 186 -12.47 7.73 -4.61
CA VAL A 186 -12.75 6.94 -3.40
C VAL A 186 -11.48 6.32 -2.84
N THR A 187 -10.56 5.89 -3.71
CA THR A 187 -9.24 5.39 -3.31
C THR A 187 -8.42 6.47 -2.61
N VAL A 188 -8.35 7.68 -3.19
CA VAL A 188 -7.66 8.83 -2.56
C VAL A 188 -8.22 9.11 -1.18
N TYR A 189 -9.54 9.24 -1.06
CA TYR A 189 -10.19 9.47 0.23
C TYR A 189 -9.85 8.37 1.24
N SER A 190 -9.87 7.11 0.80
CA SER A 190 -9.66 5.96 1.69
C SER A 190 -8.21 5.80 2.14
N TYR A 191 -7.25 6.15 1.29
CA TYR A 191 -5.82 5.91 1.54
C TYR A 191 -5.03 7.19 1.89
N LEU A 192 -5.65 8.36 1.86
CA LEU A 192 -5.01 9.64 2.19
C LEU A 192 -4.26 9.64 3.55
N PRO A 193 -4.81 9.08 4.64
CA PRO A 193 -4.10 9.00 5.91
C PRO A 193 -2.80 8.20 5.84
N PHE A 194 -2.73 7.14 5.02
CA PHE A 194 -1.51 6.36 4.83
C PHE A 194 -0.39 7.14 4.13
N MET A 195 -0.74 8.19 3.39
CA MET A 195 0.22 9.14 2.85
C MET A 195 0.65 10.18 3.87
N ILE A 196 -0.33 10.76 4.60
CA ILE A 196 -0.07 11.88 5.52
C ILE A 196 0.81 11.44 6.69
N LEU A 197 0.54 10.29 7.32
CA LEU A 197 1.22 9.90 8.55
C LEU A 197 2.73 9.66 8.39
N PRO A 198 3.23 8.91 7.38
CA PRO A 198 4.67 8.76 7.18
C PRO A 198 5.35 10.06 6.73
N LEU A 199 4.66 10.87 5.91
CA LEU A 199 5.16 12.18 5.51
C LEU A 199 5.32 13.09 6.73
N TYR A 200 4.30 13.18 7.57
CA TYR A 200 4.34 13.96 8.79
C TYR A 200 5.47 13.48 9.72
N ALA A 201 5.57 12.16 9.96
CA ALA A 201 6.61 11.58 10.83
C ALA A 201 8.05 11.84 10.31
N ASN A 202 8.23 11.97 9.00
CA ASN A 202 9.49 12.34 8.40
C ASN A 202 9.73 13.86 8.51
N LEU A 203 8.73 14.68 8.14
CA LEU A 203 8.84 16.13 8.15
C LEU A 203 9.01 16.71 9.57
N GLU A 204 8.40 16.09 10.59
CA GLU A 204 8.55 16.50 11.99
C GLU A 204 9.99 16.37 12.51
N LYS A 205 10.76 15.46 11.94
CA LYS A 205 12.17 15.21 12.32
C LYS A 205 13.16 16.10 11.59
N LEU A 206 12.72 16.88 10.59
CA LEU A 206 13.59 17.75 9.83
C LEU A 206 14.06 18.94 10.71
N ASP A 207 15.34 19.21 10.65
CA ASP A 207 15.94 20.37 11.31
C ASP A 207 15.54 21.66 10.57
N LEU A 208 14.74 22.47 11.21
CA LEU A 208 14.27 23.73 10.64
C LEU A 208 15.40 24.74 10.46
N THR A 209 16.53 24.60 11.18
CA THR A 209 17.70 25.49 11.03
C THR A 209 18.29 25.44 9.63
N LEU A 210 18.17 24.32 8.92
CA LEU A 210 18.57 24.19 7.52
C LEU A 210 17.77 25.11 6.59
N ASN A 211 16.47 25.26 6.87
CA ASN A 211 15.62 26.17 6.10
C ASN A 211 15.96 27.64 6.40
N GLU A 212 16.24 27.97 7.68
CA GLU A 212 16.64 29.31 8.12
C GLU A 212 17.98 29.68 7.50
N ALA A 213 18.98 28.79 7.56
CA ALA A 213 20.30 29.01 6.93
C ALA A 213 20.21 29.24 5.41
N ALA A 214 19.33 28.49 4.72
CA ALA A 214 19.11 28.70 3.29
C ALA A 214 18.45 30.05 2.99
N MET A 215 17.54 30.53 3.85
CA MET A 215 16.95 31.85 3.74
C MET A 215 17.95 32.97 4.04
N ASP A 216 18.84 32.81 5.00
CA ASP A 216 19.90 33.75 5.33
C ASP A 216 20.91 33.91 4.17
N LEU A 217 21.10 32.85 3.38
CA LEU A 217 21.86 32.89 2.13
C LEU A 217 21.10 33.52 0.94
N GLY A 218 19.91 34.11 1.20
CA GLY A 218 19.11 34.82 0.20
C GLY A 218 18.17 33.96 -0.62
N SER A 219 17.97 32.70 -0.27
CA SER A 219 17.03 31.82 -0.98
C SER A 219 15.57 32.20 -0.65
N ARG A 220 14.73 32.26 -1.70
CA ARG A 220 13.29 32.50 -1.53
C ARG A 220 12.60 31.27 -0.92
N PRO A 221 11.52 31.43 -0.12
CA PRO A 221 10.84 30.30 0.56
C PRO A 221 10.45 29.14 -0.36
N PHE A 222 10.05 29.41 -1.60
CA PHE A 222 9.72 28.37 -2.57
C PHE A 222 10.94 27.58 -3.03
N ARG A 223 12.11 28.24 -3.16
CA ARG A 223 13.38 27.55 -3.46
C ARG A 223 13.85 26.72 -2.28
N VAL A 224 13.76 27.24 -1.05
CA VAL A 224 14.07 26.47 0.17
C VAL A 224 13.22 25.21 0.23
N PHE A 225 11.93 25.31 -0.11
CA PHE A 225 11.07 24.15 -0.21
C PHE A 225 11.58 23.12 -1.23
N LEU A 226 11.92 23.54 -2.45
CA LEU A 226 12.36 22.63 -3.52
C LEU A 226 13.76 22.07 -3.30
N ASP A 227 14.70 22.89 -2.78
CA ASP A 227 16.12 22.54 -2.72
C ASP A 227 16.51 21.90 -1.38
N VAL A 228 15.73 22.13 -0.29
CA VAL A 228 16.02 21.64 1.05
C VAL A 228 14.91 20.71 1.56
N THR A 229 13.69 21.23 1.71
CA THR A 229 12.60 20.48 2.38
C THR A 229 12.17 19.25 1.57
N LEU A 230 11.95 19.42 0.27
CA LEU A 230 11.46 18.34 -0.60
C LEU A 230 12.46 17.19 -0.73
N PRO A 231 13.77 17.41 -0.99
CA PRO A 231 14.76 16.34 -1.03
C PRO A 231 14.90 15.59 0.31
N LEU A 232 14.87 16.31 1.43
CA LEU A 232 14.94 15.70 2.77
C LEU A 232 13.67 14.93 3.15
N SER A 233 12.54 15.22 2.50
CA SER A 233 11.27 14.51 2.72
C SER A 233 11.09 13.29 1.81
N VAL A 234 11.99 13.02 0.87
CA VAL A 234 11.91 11.87 -0.05
C VAL A 234 11.69 10.53 0.66
N PRO A 235 12.35 10.21 1.79
CA PRO A 235 12.08 8.97 2.52
C PRO A 235 10.62 8.86 2.98
N GLY A 236 10.03 9.96 3.46
CA GLY A 236 8.62 10.04 3.84
C GLY A 236 7.67 9.91 2.64
N ILE A 237 8.01 10.53 1.51
CA ILE A 237 7.25 10.44 0.25
C ILE A 237 7.21 8.99 -0.24
N ILE A 238 8.35 8.30 -0.24
CA ILE A 238 8.43 6.91 -0.68
C ILE A 238 7.67 5.99 0.27
N ALA A 239 7.86 6.14 1.58
CA ALA A 239 7.16 5.33 2.57
C ALA A 239 5.62 5.50 2.45
N GLY A 240 5.13 6.74 2.40
CA GLY A 240 3.71 7.02 2.18
C GLY A 240 3.22 6.54 0.83
N GLY A 241 4.01 6.75 -0.22
CA GLY A 241 3.72 6.30 -1.58
C GLY A 241 3.53 4.79 -1.67
N LEU A 242 4.43 4.00 -1.07
CA LEU A 242 4.32 2.54 -1.05
C LEU A 242 3.09 2.07 -0.24
N LEU A 243 2.81 2.69 0.90
CA LEU A 243 1.65 2.37 1.73
C LEU A 243 0.30 2.67 1.05
N VAL A 244 0.28 3.58 0.07
CA VAL A 244 -0.91 3.86 -0.76
C VAL A 244 -0.91 2.99 -2.02
N PHE A 245 0.19 2.93 -2.74
CA PHE A 245 0.28 2.31 -4.06
C PHE A 245 0.04 0.80 -4.03
N ILE A 246 0.70 0.09 -3.08
CA ILE A 246 0.62 -1.38 -3.01
C ILE A 246 -0.82 -1.86 -2.77
N PRO A 247 -1.53 -1.42 -1.71
CA PRO A 247 -2.91 -1.87 -1.51
C PRO A 247 -3.86 -1.35 -2.60
N ALA A 248 -3.65 -0.14 -3.14
CA ALA A 248 -4.48 0.39 -4.21
C ALA A 248 -4.38 -0.43 -5.52
N CYS A 249 -3.22 -1.05 -5.83
CA CYS A 249 -3.09 -1.94 -6.98
C CYS A 249 -3.93 -3.21 -6.86
N GLY A 250 -3.99 -3.79 -5.65
CA GLY A 250 -4.76 -5.00 -5.35
C GLY A 250 -6.21 -4.74 -4.94
N GLU A 251 -6.69 -3.49 -5.01
CA GLU A 251 -8.02 -3.10 -4.54
C GLU A 251 -9.12 -3.84 -5.32
N LEU A 252 -10.04 -4.41 -4.55
CA LEU A 252 -11.16 -5.21 -5.05
C LEU A 252 -12.50 -4.49 -4.85
N ILE A 253 -12.71 -3.94 -3.65
CA ILE A 253 -14.04 -3.48 -3.21
C ILE A 253 -14.43 -2.19 -3.90
N ILE A 254 -13.53 -1.20 -3.93
CA ILE A 254 -13.80 0.09 -4.56
C ILE A 254 -14.11 -0.09 -6.05
N PRO A 255 -13.23 -0.71 -6.89
CA PRO A 255 -13.54 -0.90 -8.30
C PRO A 255 -14.74 -1.82 -8.54
N GLY A 256 -15.01 -2.74 -7.62
CA GLY A 256 -16.18 -3.62 -7.68
C GLY A 256 -17.51 -2.90 -7.48
N LEU A 257 -17.52 -1.81 -6.70
CA LEU A 257 -18.74 -1.06 -6.35
C LEU A 257 -18.94 0.21 -7.18
N VAL A 258 -17.87 0.95 -7.48
CA VAL A 258 -17.96 2.27 -8.15
C VAL A 258 -17.24 2.33 -9.48
N GLY A 259 -16.47 1.28 -9.84
CA GLY A 259 -15.66 1.24 -11.05
C GLY A 259 -16.42 0.86 -12.31
N ASN A 260 -15.77 1.05 -13.46
CA ASN A 260 -16.29 0.64 -14.75
C ASN A 260 -16.22 -0.87 -14.93
N PRO A 261 -17.34 -1.58 -15.10
CA PRO A 261 -17.34 -3.04 -15.31
C PRO A 261 -16.55 -3.50 -16.55
N SER A 262 -16.46 -2.64 -17.59
CA SER A 262 -15.72 -2.95 -18.82
C SER A 262 -14.20 -2.79 -18.69
N GLN A 263 -13.73 -2.21 -17.61
CA GLN A 263 -12.31 -1.98 -17.31
C GLN A 263 -11.99 -2.45 -15.88
N PRO A 264 -12.09 -3.76 -15.59
CA PRO A 264 -11.86 -4.26 -14.25
C PRO A 264 -10.41 -4.03 -13.81
N MET A 265 -10.20 -3.83 -12.52
CA MET A 265 -8.89 -3.86 -11.90
C MET A 265 -8.51 -5.31 -11.57
N ILE A 266 -7.21 -5.56 -11.42
CA ILE A 266 -6.69 -6.92 -11.25
C ILE A 266 -7.22 -7.61 -9.99
N GLY A 267 -7.41 -6.88 -8.88
CA GLY A 267 -8.00 -7.42 -7.67
C GLY A 267 -9.41 -7.98 -7.90
N ARG A 268 -10.22 -7.29 -8.73
CA ARG A 268 -11.55 -7.77 -9.11
C ARG A 268 -11.46 -9.03 -9.98
N VAL A 269 -10.54 -9.08 -10.95
CA VAL A 269 -10.33 -10.25 -11.80
C VAL A 269 -9.92 -11.47 -10.97
N ILE A 270 -8.99 -11.31 -10.02
CA ILE A 270 -8.61 -12.40 -9.09
C ILE A 270 -9.83 -12.93 -8.32
N ALA A 271 -10.68 -12.03 -7.81
CA ALA A 271 -11.87 -12.43 -7.07
C ALA A 271 -12.90 -13.14 -7.95
N ASP A 272 -13.10 -12.69 -9.19
CA ASP A 272 -14.03 -13.29 -10.14
C ASP A 272 -13.52 -14.67 -10.59
N GLU A 273 -12.21 -14.86 -10.83
CA GLU A 273 -11.61 -16.17 -11.16
C GLU A 273 -11.72 -17.15 -9.99
N PHE A 274 -11.45 -16.68 -8.77
CA PHE A 274 -11.57 -17.53 -7.58
C PHE A 274 -13.02 -17.91 -7.27
N GLY A 275 -13.92 -16.93 -7.36
CA GLY A 275 -15.34 -17.07 -6.95
C GLY A 275 -16.21 -17.63 -8.06
N SER A 276 -16.57 -16.81 -9.04
CA SER A 276 -17.57 -17.13 -10.07
C SER A 276 -17.06 -18.11 -11.13
N ALA A 277 -15.84 -17.92 -11.62
CA ALA A 277 -15.23 -18.81 -12.60
C ALA A 277 -14.75 -20.12 -12.00
N ARG A 278 -14.50 -20.18 -10.68
CA ARG A 278 -13.92 -21.32 -9.96
C ARG A 278 -12.63 -21.84 -10.62
N ASP A 279 -11.81 -20.90 -11.13
CA ASP A 279 -10.49 -21.18 -11.68
C ASP A 279 -9.41 -20.76 -10.66
N TRP A 280 -9.30 -21.54 -9.58
CA TRP A 280 -8.37 -21.25 -8.50
C TRP A 280 -6.90 -21.23 -8.95
N PRO A 281 -6.45 -22.13 -9.84
CA PRO A 281 -5.11 -22.05 -10.39
C PRO A 281 -4.82 -20.75 -11.13
N MET A 282 -5.77 -20.28 -11.95
CA MET A 282 -5.61 -19.01 -12.66
C MET A 282 -5.61 -17.82 -11.72
N ALA A 283 -6.55 -17.78 -10.76
CA ALA A 283 -6.58 -16.74 -9.71
C ALA A 283 -5.24 -16.68 -8.95
N ALA A 284 -4.67 -17.84 -8.59
CA ALA A 284 -3.38 -17.95 -7.93
C ALA A 284 -2.22 -17.46 -8.82
N ALA A 285 -2.21 -17.80 -10.11
CA ALA A 285 -1.19 -17.34 -11.06
C ALA A 285 -1.21 -15.82 -11.22
N VAL A 286 -2.40 -15.22 -11.34
CA VAL A 286 -2.58 -13.76 -11.41
C VAL A 286 -2.12 -13.09 -10.11
N ALA A 287 -2.46 -13.65 -8.94
CA ALA A 287 -2.03 -13.13 -7.64
C ALA A 287 -0.51 -13.18 -7.47
N VAL A 288 0.14 -14.27 -7.88
CA VAL A 288 1.62 -14.40 -7.85
C VAL A 288 2.27 -13.39 -8.80
N ALA A 289 1.73 -13.23 -10.01
CA ALA A 289 2.24 -12.24 -10.97
C ALA A 289 2.11 -10.80 -10.43
N LEU A 290 0.97 -10.45 -9.81
CA LEU A 290 0.78 -9.15 -9.17
C LEU A 290 1.78 -8.94 -8.03
N LEU A 291 2.02 -9.96 -7.21
CA LEU A 291 2.99 -9.89 -6.12
C LEU A 291 4.40 -9.66 -6.65
N ILE A 292 4.84 -10.38 -7.68
CA ILE A 292 6.15 -10.16 -8.30
C ILE A 292 6.28 -8.73 -8.83
N LEU A 293 5.22 -8.21 -9.46
CA LEU A 293 5.18 -6.84 -9.96
C LEU A 293 5.29 -5.80 -8.83
N MET A 294 4.71 -6.08 -7.65
CA MET A 294 4.75 -5.16 -6.52
C MET A 294 6.05 -5.25 -5.72
N VAL A 295 6.54 -6.47 -5.47
CA VAL A 295 7.74 -6.72 -4.68
C VAL A 295 9.01 -6.33 -5.46
N GLY A 296 9.03 -6.50 -6.78
CA GLY A 296 10.20 -6.19 -7.62
C GLY A 296 10.73 -4.76 -7.43
N PRO A 297 9.94 -3.71 -7.70
CA PRO A 297 10.35 -2.32 -7.48
C PRO A 297 10.73 -2.01 -6.03
N MET A 298 10.03 -2.63 -5.06
CA MET A 298 10.30 -2.44 -3.64
C MET A 298 11.67 -3.02 -3.25
N MET A 299 12.03 -4.20 -3.75
CA MET A 299 13.36 -4.80 -3.51
C MET A 299 14.48 -3.97 -4.15
N ILE A 300 14.25 -3.48 -5.37
CA ILE A 300 15.19 -2.60 -6.06
C ILE A 300 15.43 -1.33 -5.22
N TYR A 301 14.35 -0.69 -4.78
CA TYR A 301 14.46 0.50 -3.92
C TYR A 301 15.20 0.20 -2.60
N ALA A 302 14.83 -0.85 -1.89
CA ALA A 302 15.47 -1.25 -0.63
C ALA A 302 16.98 -1.49 -0.79
N HIS A 303 17.39 -2.08 -1.92
CA HIS A 303 18.80 -2.31 -2.23
C HIS A 303 19.57 -1.00 -2.46
N TYR A 304 18.98 -0.04 -3.18
CA TYR A 304 19.60 1.26 -3.41
C TYR A 304 19.68 2.10 -2.14
N ASP A 305 18.63 2.07 -1.30
CA ASP A 305 18.61 2.81 -0.04
C ASP A 305 19.64 2.27 0.95
N ALA A 306 19.79 0.95 1.07
CA ALA A 306 20.82 0.31 1.88
C ALA A 306 22.23 0.74 1.45
N LYS A 307 22.52 0.73 0.15
CA LYS A 307 23.81 1.20 -0.37
C LYS A 307 24.07 2.70 -0.10
N ALA A 308 23.04 3.53 -0.18
CA ALA A 308 23.16 4.95 0.10
C ALA A 308 23.48 5.21 1.57
N GLN A 309 22.88 4.43 2.48
CA GLN A 309 23.15 4.51 3.92
C GLN A 309 24.56 4.02 4.26
N GLU A 310 25.02 2.91 3.67
CA GLU A 310 26.39 2.41 3.84
C GLU A 310 27.44 3.46 3.38
N LYS A 311 27.19 4.13 2.25
CA LYS A 311 28.09 5.17 1.76
C LYS A 311 28.19 6.36 2.70
N LYS A 312 27.03 6.81 3.26
CA LYS A 312 27.01 7.89 4.27
C LYS A 312 27.69 7.50 5.57
N ALA A 313 27.65 6.24 5.97
CA ALA A 313 28.34 5.75 7.18
C ALA A 313 29.86 5.61 7.02
N MET A 314 30.35 5.57 5.77
CA MET A 314 31.77 5.47 5.44
C MET A 314 32.43 6.83 5.14
N GLU A 315 31.65 7.89 4.98
CA GLU A 315 32.15 9.27 4.87
C GLU A 315 32.48 9.79 6.28
N PRO A 316 33.74 10.20 6.55
CA PRO A 316 34.24 10.63 7.87
C PRO A 316 33.64 11.98 8.31
#